data_581ceda15cb63199f4afbb657cdca44c
#
_entry.id   581ceda15cb63199f4afbb657cdca44c
#
_cell.length_a   1.000
_cell.length_b   1.000
_cell.length_c   1.000
_cell.angle_alpha   90.00
_cell.angle_beta   90.00
_cell.angle_gamma   90.00
#
_symmetry.space_group_name_H-M   'P 1'
#
loop_
_entity.id
_entity.type
_entity.pdbx_description
1 polymer ?
#
loop_
_entity_poly.entity_id
_entity_poly.type
_entity_poly.pdbx_seq_one_letter_code
_entity_poly.pdbx_strand_id
1 'polypeptide(L)'
;IILDGRNLGDAWRHSALASEGSSLNIVPFHKLSQWLTYSLLEPIGSAGFEILGLEQLTGLPEYRNGGLFLDFEVLKLKDANAAVRKHPVDSELIVEWRALTVVLLDKTAELVRNKLNKSASEFPLAKVLEAGTWKAGRRIAAEKRSGAQPPLEVLSDGTVF
;
A
#
# COMPACT_ATOMS: atom_id res chain seq x y z
N ILE A 1 12.44 11.42 3.28
CA ILE A 1 12.42 12.69 4.04
C ILE A 1 13.57 12.72 5.05
N ILE A 2 14.14 13.91 5.29
CA ILE A 2 15.16 14.12 6.32
C ILE A 2 14.55 14.96 7.44
N LEU A 3 14.65 14.50 8.68
CA LEU A 3 14.21 15.20 9.87
C LEU A 3 15.39 15.22 10.90
N ASP A 4 15.75 16.40 11.36
CA ASP A 4 16.87 16.62 12.31
C ASP A 4 18.17 15.90 11.88
N GLY A 5 18.49 16.00 10.59
CA GLY A 5 19.68 15.37 9.99
C GLY A 5 19.59 13.84 9.80
N ARG A 6 18.47 13.21 10.14
CA ARG A 6 18.25 11.76 10.00
C ARG A 6 17.34 11.48 8.80
N ASN A 7 17.76 10.53 7.96
CA ASN A 7 16.92 10.04 6.88
C ASN A 7 15.86 9.09 7.45
N LEU A 8 14.59 9.45 7.28
CA LEU A 8 13.45 8.64 7.70
C LEU A 8 13.03 7.57 6.67
N GLY A 9 13.70 7.49 5.53
CA GLY A 9 13.35 6.54 4.47
C GLY A 9 12.00 6.86 3.82
N ASP A 10 11.18 5.82 3.62
CA ASP A 10 9.87 5.91 2.97
C ASP A 10 8.82 6.51 3.93
N ALA A 11 8.99 7.79 4.22
CA ALA A 11 8.11 8.60 5.05
C ALA A 11 7.94 9.98 4.40
N TRP A 12 6.71 10.48 4.28
CA TRP A 12 6.36 11.64 3.46
C TRP A 12 5.44 12.60 4.20
N ARG A 13 5.45 13.87 3.81
CA ARG A 13 4.57 14.88 4.41
C ARG A 13 3.24 14.91 3.68
N HIS A 14 2.18 15.24 4.43
CA HIS A 14 0.86 15.53 3.85
C HIS A 14 0.19 16.69 4.60
N SER A 15 -0.30 17.69 3.87
CA SER A 15 -0.85 18.91 4.46
C SER A 15 -2.09 18.69 5.32
N ALA A 16 -2.92 17.69 4.99
CA ALA A 16 -4.12 17.35 5.77
C ALA A 16 -3.82 16.87 7.21
N LEU A 17 -2.57 16.49 7.51
CA LEU A 17 -2.14 16.11 8.86
C LEU A 17 -1.55 17.28 9.65
N ALA A 18 -1.44 18.45 9.04
CA ALA A 18 -0.99 19.67 9.72
C ALA A 18 -2.10 20.12 10.69
N SER A 19 -1.94 19.82 11.99
CA SER A 19 -2.75 20.40 13.06
C SER A 19 -1.99 21.52 13.77
N GLU A 20 -2.69 22.49 14.34
CA GLU A 20 -2.08 23.52 15.17
C GLU A 20 -1.26 22.85 16.30
N GLY A 21 0.03 23.13 16.33
CA GLY A 21 0.96 22.60 17.35
C GLY A 21 1.61 21.25 17.02
N SER A 22 1.26 20.58 15.91
CA SER A 22 1.96 19.37 15.46
C SER A 22 3.00 19.70 14.41
N SER A 23 4.27 19.49 14.71
CA SER A 23 5.36 19.59 13.74
C SER A 23 5.44 18.36 12.80
N LEU A 24 4.65 17.32 13.08
CA LEU A 24 4.74 16.04 12.41
C LEU A 24 3.51 15.78 11.53
N ASN A 25 3.54 16.34 10.32
CA ASN A 25 2.61 16.00 9.24
C ASN A 25 3.19 14.86 8.37
N ILE A 26 3.77 13.83 9.00
CA ILE A 26 4.52 12.76 8.36
C ILE A 26 3.69 11.48 8.33
N VAL A 27 3.62 10.86 7.16
CA VAL A 27 3.03 9.53 6.93
C VAL A 27 4.17 8.54 6.68
N PRO A 28 4.48 7.64 7.61
CA PRO A 28 5.47 6.58 7.40
C PRO A 28 4.82 5.40 6.68
N PHE A 29 5.44 4.93 5.61
CA PHE A 29 4.99 3.74 4.88
C PHE A 29 5.95 2.57 5.02
N HIS A 30 7.25 2.80 4.79
CA HIS A 30 8.30 1.77 4.85
C HIS A 30 7.94 0.50 4.06
N LYS A 31 7.42 0.68 2.84
CA LYS A 31 6.90 -0.41 1.99
C LYS A 31 7.91 -1.56 1.82
N LEU A 32 9.17 -1.26 1.57
CA LEU A 32 10.18 -2.31 1.35
C LEU A 32 10.44 -3.12 2.61
N SER A 33 10.45 -2.50 3.80
CA SER A 33 10.61 -3.20 5.07
C SER A 33 9.42 -4.11 5.34
N GLN A 34 8.21 -3.63 5.11
CA GLN A 34 6.99 -4.43 5.22
C GLN A 34 7.01 -5.62 4.24
N TRP A 35 7.36 -5.36 2.99
CA TRP A 35 7.47 -6.42 1.98
C TRP A 35 8.53 -7.46 2.32
N LEU A 36 9.71 -7.03 2.78
CA LEU A 36 10.77 -7.93 3.23
C LEU A 36 10.28 -8.80 4.37
N THR A 37 9.59 -8.22 5.37
CA THR A 37 9.03 -8.95 6.49
C THR A 37 8.07 -10.04 6.00
N TYR A 38 7.11 -9.71 5.13
CA TYR A 38 6.20 -10.69 4.54
C TYR A 38 6.94 -11.81 3.80
N SER A 39 8.00 -11.48 3.06
CA SER A 39 8.80 -12.46 2.30
C SER A 39 9.57 -13.43 3.19
N LEU A 40 9.86 -13.06 4.44
CA LEU A 40 10.59 -13.88 5.40
C LEU A 40 9.69 -14.79 6.25
N LEU A 41 8.37 -14.60 6.23
CA LEU A 41 7.45 -15.38 7.09
C LEU A 41 7.53 -16.87 6.83
N GLU A 42 7.50 -17.28 5.57
CA GLU A 42 7.54 -18.70 5.19
C GLU A 42 8.89 -19.36 5.55
N PRO A 43 10.06 -18.82 5.16
CA PRO A 43 11.34 -19.44 5.53
C PRO A 43 11.59 -19.46 7.04
N ILE A 44 11.19 -18.43 7.79
CA ILE A 44 11.34 -18.41 9.25
C ILE A 44 10.44 -19.47 9.90
N GLY A 45 9.17 -19.55 9.51
CA GLY A 45 8.24 -20.57 10.00
C GLY A 45 8.70 -22.00 9.65
N SER A 46 9.22 -22.20 8.43
CA SER A 46 9.75 -23.50 8.00
C SER A 46 11.02 -23.92 8.78
N ALA A 47 11.77 -22.96 9.30
CA ALA A 47 12.90 -23.21 10.18
C ALA A 47 12.49 -23.56 11.63
N GLY A 48 11.18 -23.60 11.92
CA GLY A 48 10.64 -23.99 13.23
C GLY A 48 10.51 -22.83 14.23
N PHE A 49 10.68 -21.58 13.79
CA PHE A 49 10.48 -20.43 14.66
C PHE A 49 9.01 -20.01 14.70
N GLU A 50 8.53 -19.67 15.88
CA GLU A 50 7.23 -19.04 16.04
C GLU A 50 7.26 -17.59 15.60
N ILE A 51 6.26 -17.17 14.81
CA ILE A 51 6.14 -15.81 14.32
C ILE A 51 5.01 -15.12 15.07
N LEU A 52 5.34 -14.05 15.79
CA LEU A 52 4.39 -13.27 16.59
C LEU A 52 4.22 -11.86 16.02
N GLY A 53 3.09 -11.23 16.30
CA GLY A 53 2.85 -9.82 15.96
C GLY A 53 2.53 -9.56 14.48
N LEU A 54 2.08 -10.56 13.72
CA LEU A 54 1.72 -10.38 12.30
C LEU A 54 0.60 -9.37 12.09
N GLU A 55 -0.27 -9.21 13.06
CA GLU A 55 -1.38 -8.23 13.06
C GLU A 55 -0.89 -6.78 13.13
N GLN A 56 0.37 -6.55 13.49
CA GLN A 56 0.99 -5.21 13.52
C GLN A 56 1.53 -4.78 12.16
N LEU A 57 1.64 -5.70 11.20
CA LEU A 57 2.04 -5.38 9.84
C LEU A 57 0.88 -4.75 9.08
N THR A 58 1.20 -3.82 8.20
CA THR A 58 0.21 -3.13 7.35
C THR A 58 0.11 -3.76 5.97
N GLY A 59 -0.94 -3.39 5.24
CA GLY A 59 -1.00 -3.60 3.81
C GLY A 59 0.14 -2.89 3.07
N LEU A 60 0.47 -3.35 1.86
CA LEU A 60 1.54 -2.76 1.06
C LEU A 60 1.00 -1.59 0.23
N PRO A 61 1.44 -0.34 0.51
CA PRO A 61 1.04 0.84 -0.24
C PRO A 61 1.81 0.94 -1.56
N GLU A 62 1.53 0.02 -2.47
CA GLU A 62 2.18 -0.07 -3.77
C GLU A 62 1.14 0.05 -4.92
N TYR A 63 1.60 0.37 -6.13
CA TYR A 63 0.75 0.77 -7.25
C TYR A 63 -0.24 -0.30 -7.73
N ARG A 64 0.00 -1.60 -7.52
CA ARG A 64 -0.92 -2.67 -7.92
C ARG A 64 -2.10 -2.77 -6.96
N ASN A 65 -1.82 -2.76 -5.66
CA ASN A 65 -2.86 -2.71 -4.64
C ASN A 65 -3.65 -1.40 -4.71
N GLY A 66 -2.97 -0.26 -4.82
CA GLY A 66 -3.63 1.03 -4.96
C GLY A 66 -4.37 1.20 -6.28
N GLY A 67 -3.79 0.67 -7.36
CA GLY A 67 -4.40 0.67 -8.69
C GLY A 67 -5.70 -0.12 -8.74
N LEU A 68 -5.79 -1.23 -8.01
CA LEU A 68 -7.03 -2.00 -7.86
C LEU A 68 -8.20 -1.11 -7.45
N PHE A 69 -8.01 -0.24 -6.45
CA PHE A 69 -9.07 0.61 -5.93
C PHE A 69 -9.48 1.74 -6.89
N LEU A 70 -8.55 2.25 -7.68
CA LEU A 70 -8.85 3.22 -8.75
C LEU A 70 -9.53 2.53 -9.93
N ASP A 71 -9.06 1.36 -10.34
CA ASP A 71 -9.56 0.63 -11.49
C ASP A 71 -10.98 0.08 -11.28
N PHE A 72 -11.35 -0.25 -10.05
CA PHE A 72 -12.72 -0.62 -9.67
C PHE A 72 -13.55 0.57 -9.16
N GLU A 73 -13.06 1.80 -9.31
CA GLU A 73 -13.77 3.04 -8.92
C GLU A 73 -14.15 3.12 -7.43
N VAL A 74 -13.47 2.35 -6.56
CA VAL A 74 -13.56 2.50 -5.11
C VAL A 74 -12.99 3.84 -4.67
N LEU A 75 -11.89 4.25 -5.31
CA LEU A 75 -11.33 5.59 -5.26
C LEU A 75 -11.56 6.30 -6.58
N LYS A 76 -11.81 7.61 -6.51
CA LYS A 76 -11.95 8.47 -7.69
C LYS A 76 -11.01 9.66 -7.56
N LEU A 77 -10.33 9.99 -8.66
CA LEU A 77 -9.50 11.18 -8.73
C LEU A 77 -10.39 12.42 -8.73
N LYS A 78 -10.07 13.39 -7.89
CA LYS A 78 -10.74 14.70 -7.88
C LYS A 78 -10.45 15.48 -9.17
N ASP A 79 -9.22 15.36 -9.68
CA ASP A 79 -8.80 15.93 -10.97
C ASP A 79 -8.53 14.75 -11.94
N ALA A 80 -9.38 14.58 -12.94
CA ALA A 80 -9.24 13.53 -13.95
C ALA A 80 -7.92 13.67 -14.75
N ASN A 81 -7.39 14.88 -14.90
CA ASN A 81 -6.11 15.11 -15.60
C ASN A 81 -4.90 14.56 -14.83
N ALA A 82 -5.07 14.20 -13.55
CA ALA A 82 -4.02 13.53 -12.81
C ALA A 82 -3.63 12.18 -13.42
N ALA A 83 -4.57 11.49 -14.05
CA ALA A 83 -4.31 10.18 -14.67
C ALA A 83 -3.31 10.22 -15.85
N VAL A 84 -3.16 11.38 -16.50
CA VAL A 84 -2.28 11.55 -17.69
C VAL A 84 -0.97 12.28 -17.38
N ARG A 85 -0.73 12.58 -16.11
CA ARG A 85 0.51 13.24 -15.64
C ARG A 85 1.36 12.27 -14.84
N LYS A 86 2.67 12.54 -14.83
CA LYS A 86 3.61 11.85 -13.94
C LYS A 86 3.67 12.59 -12.60
N HIS A 87 3.66 11.84 -11.52
CA HIS A 87 3.65 12.39 -10.16
C HIS A 87 4.93 12.01 -9.41
N PRO A 88 5.58 12.97 -8.73
CA PRO A 88 6.64 12.66 -7.77
C PRO A 88 6.09 11.83 -6.62
N VAL A 89 6.94 10.99 -6.01
CA VAL A 89 6.56 10.11 -4.89
C VAL A 89 6.13 10.89 -3.64
N ASP A 90 6.60 12.11 -3.49
CA ASP A 90 6.33 13.02 -2.38
C ASP A 90 5.14 13.95 -2.63
N SER A 91 4.50 13.86 -3.81
CA SER A 91 3.30 14.66 -4.07
C SER A 91 2.15 14.25 -3.16
N GLU A 92 1.36 15.21 -2.71
CA GLU A 92 0.22 14.96 -1.81
C GLU A 92 -0.74 13.90 -2.37
N LEU A 93 -1.01 13.94 -3.67
CA LEU A 93 -1.85 12.93 -4.34
C LEU A 93 -1.31 11.51 -4.14
N ILE A 94 0.00 11.32 -4.31
CA ILE A 94 0.61 9.98 -4.19
C ILE A 94 0.67 9.56 -2.72
N VAL A 95 0.99 10.45 -1.81
CA VAL A 95 0.98 10.18 -0.36
C VAL A 95 -0.44 9.81 0.10
N GLU A 96 -1.46 10.59 -0.30
CA GLU A 96 -2.87 10.29 0.00
C GLU A 96 -3.30 8.95 -0.60
N TRP A 97 -2.99 8.70 -1.87
CA TRP A 97 -3.33 7.43 -2.52
C TRP A 97 -2.71 6.22 -1.82
N ARG A 98 -1.44 6.32 -1.41
CA ARG A 98 -0.75 5.28 -0.66
C ARG A 98 -1.37 5.06 0.72
N ALA A 99 -1.68 6.12 1.45
CA ALA A 99 -2.33 6.04 2.75
C ALA A 99 -3.72 5.39 2.65
N LEU A 100 -4.54 5.83 1.71
CA LEU A 100 -5.85 5.23 1.43
C LEU A 100 -5.72 3.76 1.01
N THR A 101 -4.68 3.40 0.26
CA THR A 101 -4.42 2.01 -0.13
C THR A 101 -4.25 1.12 1.10
N VAL A 102 -3.47 1.53 2.09
CA VAL A 102 -3.28 0.75 3.34
C VAL A 102 -4.62 0.55 4.05
N VAL A 103 -5.38 1.62 4.27
CA VAL A 103 -6.68 1.56 4.95
C VAL A 103 -7.68 0.67 4.20
N LEU A 104 -7.72 0.77 2.88
CA LEU A 104 -8.63 -0.02 2.06
C LEU A 104 -8.23 -1.50 1.99
N LEU A 105 -6.94 -1.81 2.09
CA LEU A 105 -6.48 -3.20 2.18
C LEU A 105 -6.95 -3.87 3.48
N ASP A 106 -6.93 -3.17 4.62
CA ASP A 106 -7.46 -3.68 5.88
C ASP A 106 -8.97 -3.96 5.78
N LYS A 107 -9.73 -3.00 5.24
CA LYS A 107 -11.18 -3.19 5.00
C LYS A 107 -11.47 -4.32 4.02
N THR A 108 -10.67 -4.45 2.97
CA THR A 108 -10.80 -5.55 2.01
C THR A 108 -10.52 -6.89 2.67
N ALA A 109 -9.50 -6.97 3.53
CA ALA A 109 -9.19 -8.17 4.27
C ALA A 109 -10.33 -8.59 5.20
N GLU A 110 -10.95 -7.64 5.90
CA GLU A 110 -12.12 -7.87 6.73
C GLU A 110 -13.29 -8.43 5.91
N LEU A 111 -13.64 -7.79 4.79
CA LEU A 111 -14.72 -8.23 3.91
C LEU A 111 -14.46 -9.62 3.31
N VAL A 112 -13.23 -9.91 2.91
CA VAL A 112 -12.84 -11.23 2.37
C VAL A 112 -12.97 -12.31 3.44
N ARG A 113 -12.49 -12.05 4.66
CA ARG A 113 -12.61 -12.97 5.79
C ARG A 113 -14.08 -13.27 6.10
N ASN A 114 -14.92 -12.25 6.19
CA ASN A 114 -16.35 -12.40 6.43
C ASN A 114 -17.01 -13.27 5.33
N LYS A 115 -16.66 -13.02 4.08
CA LYS A 115 -17.20 -13.77 2.94
C LYS A 115 -16.76 -15.25 2.92
N LEU A 116 -15.56 -15.52 3.43
CA LEU A 116 -14.99 -16.87 3.51
C LEU A 116 -15.31 -17.57 4.84
N ASN A 117 -15.98 -16.91 5.78
CA ASN A 117 -16.17 -17.37 7.15
C ASN A 117 -14.85 -17.76 7.84
N LYS A 118 -13.84 -16.89 7.72
CA LYS A 118 -12.51 -17.10 8.28
C LYS A 118 -12.16 -16.03 9.31
N SER A 119 -11.44 -16.44 10.36
CA SER A 119 -10.85 -15.52 11.33
C SER A 119 -9.59 -14.85 10.77
N ALA A 120 -9.08 -13.83 11.46
CA ALA A 120 -7.84 -13.16 11.10
C ALA A 120 -6.61 -14.07 11.25
N SER A 121 -6.63 -15.00 12.19
CA SER A 121 -5.56 -16.00 12.38
C SER A 121 -5.55 -17.06 11.28
N GLU A 122 -6.71 -17.51 10.79
CA GLU A 122 -6.81 -18.48 9.70
C GLU A 122 -6.48 -17.86 8.34
N PHE A 123 -6.84 -16.60 8.16
CA PHE A 123 -6.65 -15.86 6.92
C PHE A 123 -6.01 -14.49 7.18
N PRO A 124 -4.70 -14.46 7.54
CA PRO A 124 -3.98 -13.23 7.84
C PRO A 124 -3.89 -12.32 6.62
N LEU A 125 -3.58 -11.02 6.85
CA LEU A 125 -3.48 -10.01 5.80
C LEU A 125 -2.52 -10.42 4.68
N ALA A 126 -1.40 -11.07 4.99
CA ALA A 126 -0.45 -11.60 4.00
C ALA A 126 -1.12 -12.46 2.92
N LYS A 127 -2.04 -13.35 3.30
CA LYS A 127 -2.79 -14.19 2.34
C LYS A 127 -3.74 -13.37 1.45
N VAL A 128 -4.34 -12.32 2.00
CA VAL A 128 -5.20 -11.41 1.23
C VAL A 128 -4.38 -10.62 0.21
N LEU A 129 -3.19 -10.16 0.59
CA LEU A 129 -2.30 -9.39 -0.28
C LEU A 129 -1.78 -10.25 -1.44
N GLU A 130 -1.13 -11.36 -1.13
CA GLU A 130 -0.40 -12.18 -2.11
C GLU A 130 -1.35 -12.88 -3.10
N ALA A 131 -2.27 -13.66 -2.57
CA ALA A 131 -3.19 -14.45 -3.40
C ALA A 131 -4.35 -13.61 -3.97
N GLY A 132 -4.68 -12.48 -3.35
CA GLY A 132 -5.84 -11.65 -3.65
C GLY A 132 -5.51 -10.34 -4.33
N THR A 133 -5.32 -9.28 -3.54
CA THR A 133 -5.34 -7.90 -4.04
C THR A 133 -4.22 -7.58 -5.02
N TRP A 134 -3.01 -8.09 -4.81
CA TRP A 134 -1.89 -7.87 -5.71
C TRP A 134 -2.13 -8.50 -7.10
N LYS A 135 -2.59 -9.77 -7.13
CA LYS A 135 -2.92 -10.46 -8.39
C LYS A 135 -4.12 -9.83 -9.06
N ALA A 136 -5.15 -9.46 -8.31
CA ALA A 136 -6.33 -8.78 -8.83
C ALA A 136 -5.99 -7.41 -9.44
N GLY A 137 -5.16 -6.61 -8.76
CA GLY A 137 -4.68 -5.33 -9.28
C GLY A 137 -3.87 -5.48 -10.56
N ARG A 138 -3.04 -6.51 -10.64
CA ARG A 138 -2.28 -6.81 -11.85
C ARG A 138 -3.18 -7.22 -13.01
N ARG A 139 -4.19 -8.04 -12.74
CA ARG A 139 -5.14 -8.51 -13.76
C ARG A 139 -5.98 -7.36 -14.31
N ILE A 140 -6.60 -6.56 -13.45
CA ILE A 140 -7.44 -5.45 -13.91
C ILE A 140 -6.62 -4.39 -14.67
N ALA A 141 -5.38 -4.13 -14.25
CA ALA A 141 -4.49 -3.23 -14.97
C ALA A 141 -4.20 -3.74 -16.40
N ALA A 142 -3.98 -5.05 -16.58
CA ALA A 142 -3.77 -5.67 -17.90
C ALA A 142 -5.03 -5.64 -18.77
N GLU A 143 -6.21 -5.79 -18.17
CA GLU A 143 -7.48 -5.68 -18.87
C GLU A 143 -7.78 -4.24 -19.34
N LYS A 144 -7.39 -3.24 -18.54
CA LYS A 144 -7.69 -1.82 -18.83
C LYS A 144 -6.62 -1.10 -19.64
N ARG A 145 -5.35 -1.51 -19.56
CA ARG A 145 -4.21 -0.76 -20.16
C ARG A 145 -3.16 -1.69 -20.76
N SER A 146 -2.65 -1.31 -21.92
CA SER A 146 -1.50 -1.99 -22.53
C SER A 146 -0.31 -2.03 -21.59
N GLY A 147 0.38 -3.17 -21.53
CA GLY A 147 1.52 -3.36 -20.65
C GLY A 147 1.20 -3.40 -19.15
N ALA A 148 -0.09 -3.53 -18.78
CA ALA A 148 -0.55 -3.55 -17.39
C ALA A 148 -0.05 -2.35 -16.56
N GLN A 149 0.00 -1.17 -17.18
CA GLN A 149 0.45 0.07 -16.53
C GLN A 149 -0.45 0.44 -15.35
N PRO A 150 0.07 1.08 -14.31
CA PRO A 150 -0.76 1.59 -13.21
C PRO A 150 -1.69 2.71 -13.70
N PRO A 151 -2.80 2.99 -12.98
CA PRO A 151 -3.73 4.07 -13.34
C PRO A 151 -3.15 5.48 -13.10
N LEU A 152 -2.12 5.59 -12.26
CA LEU A 152 -1.33 6.80 -12.04
C LEU A 152 0.14 6.49 -12.29
N GLU A 153 0.82 7.32 -13.06
CA GLU A 153 2.27 7.17 -13.29
C GLU A 153 3.05 7.91 -12.20
N VAL A 154 3.89 7.17 -11.48
CA VAL A 154 4.72 7.71 -10.41
C VAL A 154 6.18 7.76 -10.86
N LEU A 155 6.83 8.91 -10.66
CA LEU A 155 8.26 9.08 -10.86
C LEU A 155 9.01 8.43 -9.69
N SER A 156 9.32 7.14 -9.83
CA SER A 156 9.98 6.34 -8.81
C SER A 156 11.00 5.41 -9.47
N ASP A 157 12.06 5.10 -8.73
CA ASP A 157 13.04 4.07 -9.10
C ASP A 157 12.58 2.65 -8.70
N GLY A 158 11.33 2.52 -8.22
CA GLY A 158 10.77 1.26 -7.76
C GLY A 158 11.06 0.91 -6.29
N THR A 159 11.88 1.69 -5.60
CA THR A 159 12.19 1.42 -4.18
C THR A 159 11.08 1.89 -3.23
N VAL A 160 10.35 2.92 -3.60
CA VAL A 160 9.28 3.51 -2.78
C VAL A 160 7.90 3.02 -3.21
N PHE A 161 7.64 2.99 -4.53
CA PHE A 161 6.27 2.73 -5.01
C PHE A 161 6.21 1.79 -6.22
#